data_cca6f9e314b43157de913cc12a9fc9c6
#
_entry.id   cca6f9e314b43157de913cc12a9fc9c6
#
_cell.length_a   1.000
_cell.length_b   1.000
_cell.length_c   1.000
_cell.angle_alpha   90.00
_cell.angle_beta   90.00
_cell.angle_gamma   90.00
#
_symmetry.space_group_name_H-M   'P 1'
#
loop_
_entity.id
_entity.type
_entity.pdbx_description
1 polymer ?
#
loop_
_entity_poly.entity_id
_entity_poly.type
_entity_poly.pdbx_seq_one_letter_code
_entity_poly.pdbx_strand_id
1 'polypeptide(L)'
;MSAENVLEFIKEKEEEFVDLRFTDPRGKLQHLTMDVTIVDDEMLNDGVFFDGSSIAGWKAINESDMILKPDTARMFMDPFTSHNTVVLFCDILDAVKRSPYERDPRGVAKKAEEYLKSSGIGDKAFFGPEPEFFVFDDVRISNDPNNTGFVLDSKEGPYNSGKVYENGNMGHRPPVKGGYFPVPPVDSEQDMR
;
A
#
# COMPACT_ATOMS: atom_id res chain seq x y z
N MET A 1 -4.77 6.22 19.20
CA MET A 1 -4.83 7.68 19.08
C MET A 1 -6.27 8.04 18.80
N SER A 2 -6.68 9.28 19.01
CA SER A 2 -8.05 9.77 18.73
C SER A 2 -8.10 10.51 17.40
N ALA A 3 -9.30 10.84 16.91
CA ALA A 3 -9.47 11.74 15.77
C ALA A 3 -8.77 13.08 15.98
N GLU A 4 -8.84 13.62 17.19
CA GLU A 4 -8.15 14.84 17.60
C GLU A 4 -6.63 14.78 17.37
N ASN A 5 -5.98 13.66 17.69
CA ASN A 5 -4.53 13.49 17.42
C ASN A 5 -4.21 13.49 15.91
N VAL A 6 -5.12 12.99 15.08
CA VAL A 6 -4.95 13.04 13.61
C VAL A 6 -5.04 14.48 13.11
N LEU A 7 -6.03 15.24 13.60
CA LEU A 7 -6.19 16.65 13.22
C LEU A 7 -5.02 17.51 13.71
N GLU A 8 -4.50 17.25 14.91
CA GLU A 8 -3.29 17.90 15.41
C GLU A 8 -2.08 17.59 14.53
N PHE A 9 -1.89 16.31 14.16
CA PHE A 9 -0.78 15.88 13.30
C PHE A 9 -0.85 16.56 11.92
N ILE A 10 -2.03 16.59 11.29
CA ILE A 10 -2.26 17.28 10.02
C ILE A 10 -1.80 18.74 10.12
N LYS A 11 -2.19 19.42 11.19
CA LYS A 11 -1.85 20.82 11.41
C LYS A 11 -0.37 21.05 11.70
N GLU A 12 0.23 20.20 12.54
CA GLU A 12 1.64 20.32 12.92
C GLU A 12 2.60 20.05 11.74
N LYS A 13 2.21 19.14 10.85
CA LYS A 13 3.02 18.73 9.69
C LYS A 13 2.70 19.51 8.43
N GLU A 14 1.75 20.44 8.50
CA GLU A 14 1.31 21.22 7.35
C GLU A 14 0.91 20.30 6.16
N GLU A 15 0.16 19.21 6.50
CA GLU A 15 -0.31 18.27 5.51
C GLU A 15 -1.33 18.93 4.57
N GLU A 16 -1.25 18.59 3.29
CA GLU A 16 -2.16 19.08 2.25
C GLU A 16 -3.25 18.07 1.92
N PHE A 17 -2.92 16.78 2.03
CA PHE A 17 -3.82 15.68 1.68
C PHE A 17 -3.88 14.61 2.76
N VAL A 18 -5.04 13.94 2.81
CA VAL A 18 -5.24 12.68 3.55
C VAL A 18 -5.47 11.56 2.54
N ASP A 19 -4.70 10.49 2.66
CA ASP A 19 -4.79 9.30 1.81
C ASP A 19 -5.35 8.12 2.61
N LEU A 20 -6.59 7.76 2.33
CA LEU A 20 -7.31 6.67 2.97
C LEU A 20 -7.01 5.37 2.24
N ARG A 21 -6.22 4.48 2.85
CA ARG A 21 -5.78 3.22 2.24
C ARG A 21 -6.53 2.01 2.79
N PHE A 22 -6.86 1.10 1.90
CA PHE A 22 -7.54 -0.15 2.26
C PHE A 22 -7.10 -1.28 1.32
N THR A 23 -7.29 -2.52 1.75
CA THR A 23 -6.92 -3.70 0.97
C THR A 23 -8.15 -4.32 0.32
N ASP A 24 -8.09 -4.60 -0.98
CA ASP A 24 -9.16 -5.31 -1.68
C ASP A 24 -9.09 -6.84 -1.47
N PRO A 25 -10.12 -7.61 -1.88
CA PRO A 25 -10.13 -9.08 -1.70
C PRO A 25 -9.01 -9.83 -2.42
N ARG A 26 -8.31 -9.18 -3.36
CA ARG A 26 -7.16 -9.75 -4.08
C ARG A 26 -5.83 -9.45 -3.40
N GLY A 27 -5.86 -8.71 -2.29
CA GLY A 27 -4.66 -8.28 -1.56
C GLY A 27 -4.01 -7.00 -2.13
N LYS A 28 -4.65 -6.34 -3.11
CA LYS A 28 -4.16 -5.09 -3.67
C LYS A 28 -4.50 -3.92 -2.75
N LEU A 29 -3.52 -3.05 -2.50
CA LEU A 29 -3.73 -1.79 -1.80
C LEU A 29 -4.47 -0.82 -2.73
N GLN A 30 -5.58 -0.31 -2.26
CA GLN A 30 -6.42 0.70 -2.90
C GLN A 30 -6.41 1.96 -2.04
N HIS A 31 -6.78 3.10 -2.60
CA HIS A 31 -6.82 4.35 -1.85
C HIS A 31 -7.87 5.34 -2.36
N LEU A 32 -8.17 6.32 -1.51
CA LEU A 32 -8.93 7.52 -1.80
C LEU A 32 -8.20 8.70 -1.17
N THR A 33 -7.79 9.68 -1.99
CA THR A 33 -7.10 10.88 -1.52
C THR A 33 -8.08 12.04 -1.40
N MET A 34 -7.96 12.80 -0.34
CA MET A 34 -8.82 13.93 -0.01
C MET A 34 -7.98 15.14 0.40
N ASP A 35 -8.46 16.34 0.07
CA ASP A 35 -7.90 17.58 0.59
C ASP A 35 -8.15 17.68 2.11
N VAL A 36 -7.19 18.15 2.88
CA VAL A 36 -7.31 18.24 4.33
C VAL A 36 -8.41 19.20 4.80
N THR A 37 -8.84 20.12 3.97
CA THR A 37 -9.90 21.08 4.30
C THR A 37 -11.26 20.44 4.53
N ILE A 38 -11.48 19.21 4.04
CA ILE A 38 -12.72 18.45 4.24
C ILE A 38 -12.60 17.38 5.32
N VAL A 39 -11.44 17.29 5.97
CA VAL A 39 -11.18 16.30 7.03
C VAL A 39 -11.51 16.93 8.38
N ASP A 40 -12.48 16.36 9.04
CA ASP A 40 -12.94 16.78 10.36
C ASP A 40 -13.14 15.59 11.30
N ASP A 41 -13.56 15.86 12.51
CA ASP A 41 -13.81 14.85 13.53
C ASP A 41 -14.94 13.88 13.13
N GLU A 42 -15.98 14.36 12.46
CA GLU A 42 -17.09 13.55 11.97
C GLU A 42 -16.57 12.55 10.91
N MET A 43 -15.85 13.02 9.92
CA MET A 43 -15.24 12.18 8.88
C MET A 43 -14.32 11.10 9.50
N LEU A 44 -13.48 11.46 10.45
CA LEU A 44 -12.57 10.51 11.10
C LEU A 44 -13.31 9.49 11.98
N ASN A 45 -14.44 9.87 12.58
CA ASN A 45 -15.23 9.00 13.44
C ASN A 45 -16.30 8.20 12.70
N ASP A 46 -16.92 8.74 11.65
CA ASP A 46 -18.01 8.09 10.92
C ASP A 46 -17.58 7.46 9.62
N GLY A 47 -16.44 7.90 9.08
CA GLY A 47 -15.88 7.43 7.83
C GLY A 47 -16.47 8.13 6.60
N VAL A 48 -15.99 7.72 5.42
CA VAL A 48 -16.33 8.28 4.12
C VAL A 48 -17.03 7.26 3.25
N PHE A 49 -18.13 7.65 2.64
CA PHE A 49 -18.82 6.81 1.66
C PHE A 49 -18.01 6.69 0.37
N PHE A 50 -18.00 5.53 -0.20
CA PHE A 50 -17.41 5.24 -1.50
C PHE A 50 -18.20 4.15 -2.25
N ASP A 51 -17.99 4.09 -3.56
CA ASP A 51 -18.63 3.07 -4.41
C ASP A 51 -17.86 1.75 -4.37
N GLY A 52 -18.35 0.80 -3.58
CA GLY A 52 -17.78 -0.54 -3.47
C GLY A 52 -17.95 -1.40 -4.72
N SER A 53 -18.81 -1.02 -5.69
CA SER A 53 -18.92 -1.75 -6.95
C SER A 53 -17.70 -1.54 -7.87
N SER A 54 -16.94 -0.49 -7.62
CA SER A 54 -15.65 -0.25 -8.28
C SER A 54 -14.56 -1.24 -7.87
N ILE A 55 -14.77 -1.97 -6.78
CA ILE A 55 -13.82 -2.97 -6.26
C ILE A 55 -14.32 -4.38 -6.62
N ALA A 56 -13.55 -5.06 -7.46
CA ALA A 56 -13.91 -6.41 -7.91
C ALA A 56 -14.11 -7.39 -6.75
N GLY A 57 -15.28 -8.03 -6.72
CA GLY A 57 -15.63 -9.05 -5.72
C GLY A 57 -16.30 -8.53 -4.45
N TRP A 58 -16.55 -7.21 -4.34
CA TRP A 58 -17.27 -6.65 -3.19
C TRP A 58 -18.78 -6.55 -3.42
N LYS A 59 -19.25 -5.47 -4.02
CA LYS A 59 -20.69 -5.18 -4.13
C LYS A 59 -21.17 -5.17 -5.59
N ALA A 60 -22.46 -5.39 -5.78
CA ALA A 60 -23.11 -5.11 -7.05
C ALA A 60 -23.52 -3.63 -7.12
N ILE A 61 -23.74 -3.12 -8.33
CA ILE A 61 -24.01 -1.71 -8.57
C ILE A 61 -25.30 -1.20 -7.86
N ASN A 62 -26.23 -2.09 -7.61
CA ASN A 62 -27.50 -1.76 -6.92
C ASN A 62 -27.37 -1.70 -5.38
N GLU A 63 -26.23 -2.07 -4.83
CA GLU A 63 -25.93 -2.05 -3.39
C GLU A 63 -24.51 -1.54 -3.16
N SER A 64 -24.07 -0.55 -3.94
CA SER A 64 -22.66 -0.20 -4.06
C SER A 64 -22.08 0.56 -2.89
N ASP A 65 -22.89 1.27 -2.12
CA ASP A 65 -22.41 2.14 -1.05
C ASP A 65 -21.74 1.35 0.09
N MET A 66 -20.53 1.79 0.41
CA MET A 66 -19.71 1.29 1.50
C MET A 66 -19.04 2.44 2.23
N ILE A 67 -18.48 2.20 3.39
CA ILE A 67 -17.81 3.22 4.20
C ILE A 67 -16.34 2.82 4.42
N LEU A 68 -15.43 3.75 4.10
CA LEU A 68 -14.04 3.74 4.56
C LEU A 68 -13.99 4.34 5.95
N LYS A 69 -13.71 3.50 6.96
CA LYS A 69 -13.59 3.94 8.35
C LYS A 69 -12.11 4.04 8.71
N PRO A 70 -11.54 5.27 8.84
CA PRO A 70 -10.14 5.44 9.20
C PRO A 70 -9.80 4.80 10.56
N ASP A 71 -8.68 4.09 10.61
CA ASP A 71 -8.08 3.65 11.85
C ASP A 71 -7.13 4.73 12.36
N THR A 72 -7.60 5.52 13.31
CA THR A 72 -6.83 6.62 13.88
C THR A 72 -5.69 6.17 14.80
N ALA A 73 -5.55 4.86 15.06
CA ALA A 73 -4.48 4.35 15.93
C ALA A 73 -3.09 4.48 15.31
N ARG A 74 -3.00 4.56 13.99
CA ARG A 74 -1.73 4.69 13.27
C ARG A 74 -1.89 5.62 12.06
N MET A 75 -0.96 6.54 11.94
CA MET A 75 -0.81 7.43 10.80
C MET A 75 0.67 7.67 10.53
N PHE A 76 0.99 8.03 9.30
CA PHE A 76 2.35 8.42 8.89
C PHE A 76 2.29 9.33 7.67
N MET A 77 3.36 10.11 7.49
CA MET A 77 3.55 10.88 6.25
C MET A 77 3.99 9.95 5.13
N ASP A 78 3.41 10.09 3.95
CA ASP A 78 3.87 9.37 2.77
C ASP A 78 5.20 9.96 2.28
N PRO A 79 6.30 9.21 2.33
CA PRO A 79 7.62 9.74 1.94
C PRO A 79 7.80 9.84 0.43
N PHE A 80 6.84 9.37 -0.39
CA PHE A 80 6.98 9.28 -1.85
C PHE A 80 6.13 10.31 -2.61
N THR A 81 5.22 10.99 -1.93
CA THR A 81 4.41 12.04 -2.56
C THR A 81 5.14 13.37 -2.60
N SER A 82 4.88 14.19 -3.63
CA SER A 82 5.44 15.54 -3.76
C SER A 82 4.75 16.57 -2.87
N HIS A 83 3.54 16.26 -2.43
CA HIS A 83 2.74 17.07 -1.51
C HIS A 83 2.66 16.36 -0.16
N ASN A 84 2.67 17.13 0.91
CA ASN A 84 2.55 16.58 2.25
C ASN A 84 1.23 15.80 2.38
N THR A 85 1.34 14.50 2.59
CA THR A 85 0.20 13.60 2.58
C THR A 85 0.25 12.66 3.78
N VAL A 86 -0.75 12.74 4.66
CA VAL A 86 -0.90 11.78 5.75
C VAL A 86 -1.67 10.55 5.28
N VAL A 87 -1.17 9.38 5.62
CA VAL A 87 -1.78 8.09 5.30
C VAL A 87 -2.51 7.54 6.51
N LEU A 88 -3.75 7.12 6.30
CA LEU A 88 -4.57 6.37 7.26
C LEU A 88 -5.04 5.07 6.63
N PHE A 89 -4.85 3.95 7.31
CA PHE A 89 -5.48 2.70 6.91
C PHE A 89 -6.92 2.64 7.38
N CYS A 90 -7.80 2.09 6.54
CA CYS A 90 -9.23 2.04 6.80
C CYS A 90 -9.74 0.62 6.95
N ASP A 91 -10.71 0.47 7.83
CA ASP A 91 -11.64 -0.67 7.84
C ASP A 91 -12.79 -0.38 6.87
N ILE A 92 -13.41 -1.44 6.34
CA ILE A 92 -14.56 -1.32 5.47
C ILE A 92 -15.82 -1.69 6.24
N LEU A 93 -16.80 -0.79 6.17
CA LEU A 93 -18.11 -1.03 6.78
C LEU A 93 -19.21 -1.13 5.73
N ASP A 94 -20.22 -1.94 6.03
CA ASP A 94 -21.50 -1.93 5.31
C ASP A 94 -22.21 -0.61 5.57
N ALA A 95 -22.64 0.08 4.50
CA ALA A 95 -23.20 1.43 4.58
C ALA A 95 -24.55 1.47 5.35
N VAL A 96 -25.35 0.41 5.25
CA VAL A 96 -26.67 0.34 5.86
C VAL A 96 -26.58 -0.08 7.34
N LYS A 97 -25.83 -1.15 7.59
CA LYS A 97 -25.70 -1.74 8.93
C LYS A 97 -24.66 -1.03 9.79
N ARG A 98 -23.76 -0.27 9.19
CA ARG A 98 -22.57 0.32 9.82
C ARG A 98 -21.72 -0.70 10.60
N SER A 99 -21.78 -1.97 10.20
CA SER A 99 -20.99 -3.07 10.77
C SER A 99 -19.81 -3.42 9.85
N PRO A 100 -18.76 -4.06 10.40
CA PRO A 100 -17.63 -4.51 9.59
C PRO A 100 -18.08 -5.35 8.40
N TYR A 101 -17.55 -5.04 7.21
CA TYR A 101 -17.87 -5.77 5.99
C TYR A 101 -17.18 -7.15 5.99
N GLU A 102 -17.92 -8.19 5.67
CA GLU A 102 -17.46 -9.58 5.80
C GLU A 102 -16.25 -9.92 4.92
N ARG A 103 -16.13 -9.25 3.77
CA ARG A 103 -15.05 -9.50 2.80
C ARG A 103 -13.92 -8.47 2.89
N ASP A 104 -13.87 -7.69 3.96
CA ASP A 104 -12.73 -6.84 4.26
C ASP A 104 -11.57 -7.69 4.78
N PRO A 105 -10.42 -7.76 4.06
CA PRO A 105 -9.26 -8.53 4.53
C PRO A 105 -8.76 -8.08 5.91
N ARG A 106 -8.80 -6.78 6.19
CA ARG A 106 -8.42 -6.24 7.49
C ARG A 106 -9.41 -6.67 8.58
N GLY A 107 -10.70 -6.69 8.27
CA GLY A 107 -11.74 -7.21 9.16
C GLY A 107 -11.56 -8.70 9.46
N VAL A 108 -11.14 -9.50 8.48
CA VAL A 108 -10.80 -10.91 8.67
C VAL A 108 -9.60 -11.09 9.61
N ALA A 109 -8.56 -10.27 9.45
CA ALA A 109 -7.39 -10.30 10.33
C ALA A 109 -7.76 -9.95 11.78
N LYS A 110 -8.61 -8.95 12.01
CA LYS A 110 -9.13 -8.60 13.34
C LYS A 110 -9.92 -9.74 13.98
N LYS A 111 -10.77 -10.42 13.22
CA LYS A 111 -11.50 -11.62 13.70
C LYS A 111 -10.55 -12.75 14.09
N ALA A 112 -9.49 -12.96 13.32
CA ALA A 112 -8.48 -13.97 13.63
C ALA A 112 -7.73 -13.64 14.94
N GLU A 113 -7.40 -12.37 15.17
CA GLU A 113 -6.79 -11.92 16.42
C GLU A 113 -7.72 -12.10 17.63
N GLU A 114 -8.99 -11.75 17.48
CA GLU A 114 -10.02 -11.97 18.51
C GLU A 114 -10.20 -13.46 18.81
N TYR A 115 -10.21 -14.31 17.78
CA TYR A 115 -10.29 -15.74 17.94
C TYR A 115 -9.08 -16.31 18.69
N LEU A 116 -7.86 -15.86 18.36
CA LEU A 116 -6.64 -16.27 19.06
C LEU A 116 -6.77 -15.99 20.57
N LYS A 117 -7.19 -14.78 20.95
CA LYS A 117 -7.39 -14.39 22.35
C LYS A 117 -8.48 -15.23 23.02
N SER A 118 -9.62 -15.39 22.37
CA SER A 118 -10.77 -16.11 22.93
C SER A 118 -10.53 -17.63 23.06
N SER A 119 -9.67 -18.21 22.23
CA SER A 119 -9.30 -19.62 22.29
C SER A 119 -8.40 -19.97 23.48
N GLY A 120 -7.75 -18.98 24.10
CA GLY A 120 -6.78 -19.16 25.17
C GLY A 120 -5.44 -19.74 24.74
N ILE A 121 -5.20 -19.92 23.43
CA ILE A 121 -3.92 -20.43 22.89
C ILE A 121 -2.83 -19.35 22.98
N GLY A 122 -3.20 -18.09 22.79
CA GLY A 122 -2.29 -16.96 22.87
C GLY A 122 -3.02 -15.63 22.82
N ASP A 123 -2.34 -14.54 23.18
CA ASP A 123 -2.86 -13.18 23.18
C ASP A 123 -2.25 -12.31 22.06
N LYS A 124 -1.18 -12.79 21.44
CA LYS A 124 -0.46 -12.09 20.35
C LYS A 124 -0.01 -13.06 19.27
N ALA A 125 -0.05 -12.59 18.03
CA ALA A 125 0.58 -13.22 16.88
C ALA A 125 1.69 -12.31 16.35
N PHE A 126 2.86 -12.88 16.10
CA PHE A 126 4.01 -12.18 15.51
C PHE A 126 4.19 -12.62 14.07
N PHE A 127 4.33 -11.67 13.16
CA PHE A 127 4.59 -11.90 11.74
C PHE A 127 5.90 -11.23 11.36
N GLY A 128 6.74 -11.94 10.60
CA GLY A 128 7.97 -11.42 10.01
C GLY A 128 7.80 -11.35 8.49
N PRO A 129 7.31 -10.25 7.92
CA PRO A 129 7.20 -10.12 6.48
C PRO A 129 8.58 -10.09 5.83
N GLU A 130 8.72 -10.79 4.69
CA GLU A 130 9.93 -10.83 3.87
C GLU A 130 9.62 -10.27 2.47
N PRO A 131 9.48 -8.94 2.31
CA PRO A 131 9.18 -8.35 1.02
C PRO A 131 10.38 -8.49 0.08
N GLU A 132 10.16 -9.16 -1.05
CA GLU A 132 11.15 -9.30 -2.12
C GLU A 132 10.76 -8.42 -3.31
N PHE A 133 11.73 -7.72 -3.87
CA PHE A 133 11.51 -6.83 -5.02
C PHE A 133 12.73 -6.79 -5.95
N PHE A 134 12.49 -6.37 -7.18
CA PHE A 134 13.54 -6.06 -8.14
C PHE A 134 13.67 -4.57 -8.31
N VAL A 135 14.90 -4.12 -8.54
CA VAL A 135 15.20 -2.72 -8.87
C VAL A 135 15.49 -2.62 -10.36
N PHE A 136 14.72 -1.77 -11.03
CA PHE A 136 14.87 -1.53 -12.47
C PHE A 136 15.28 -0.09 -12.75
N ASP A 137 16.19 0.09 -13.71
CA ASP A 137 16.50 1.42 -14.24
C ASP A 137 15.46 1.90 -15.24
N ASP A 138 14.84 0.96 -15.97
CA ASP A 138 13.79 1.25 -16.95
C ASP A 138 12.84 0.07 -17.13
N VAL A 139 11.56 0.37 -17.28
CA VAL A 139 10.50 -0.61 -17.56
C VAL A 139 9.64 -0.10 -18.71
N ARG A 140 9.67 -0.82 -19.84
CA ARG A 140 8.85 -0.51 -21.01
C ARG A 140 7.80 -1.59 -21.18
N ILE A 141 6.53 -1.20 -21.18
CA ILE A 141 5.40 -2.13 -21.29
C ILE A 141 4.66 -1.84 -22.60
N SER A 142 4.37 -2.89 -23.36
CA SER A 142 3.44 -2.89 -24.47
C SER A 142 2.23 -3.75 -24.12
N ASN A 143 1.04 -3.19 -24.24
CA ASN A 143 -0.21 -3.90 -23.93
C ASN A 143 -1.30 -3.58 -24.97
N ASP A 144 -0.96 -3.82 -26.23
CA ASP A 144 -1.87 -3.66 -27.36
C ASP A 144 -2.57 -4.99 -27.67
N PRO A 145 -3.74 -4.97 -28.35
CA PRO A 145 -4.49 -6.19 -28.66
C PRO A 145 -3.70 -7.24 -29.44
N ASN A 146 -2.71 -6.83 -30.22
CA ASN A 146 -1.89 -7.69 -31.07
C ASN A 146 -0.41 -7.78 -30.64
N ASN A 147 -0.01 -7.09 -29.57
CA ASN A 147 1.35 -7.09 -29.09
C ASN A 147 1.37 -6.81 -27.57
N THR A 148 1.69 -7.82 -26.80
CA THR A 148 1.81 -7.69 -25.33
C THR A 148 3.18 -8.18 -24.89
N GLY A 149 3.86 -7.37 -24.11
CA GLY A 149 5.18 -7.70 -23.59
C GLY A 149 5.77 -6.62 -22.71
N PHE A 150 6.98 -6.86 -22.25
CA PHE A 150 7.74 -5.86 -21.50
C PHE A 150 9.24 -6.01 -21.79
N VAL A 151 9.96 -4.91 -21.62
CA VAL A 151 11.42 -4.85 -21.65
C VAL A 151 11.90 -4.19 -20.37
N LEU A 152 12.85 -4.81 -19.72
CA LEU A 152 13.44 -4.37 -18.47
C LEU A 152 14.89 -4.02 -18.66
N ASP A 153 15.34 -2.91 -18.05
CA ASP A 153 16.74 -2.59 -17.86
C ASP A 153 17.07 -2.52 -16.37
N SER A 154 18.20 -3.08 -15.99
CA SER A 154 18.72 -2.97 -14.63
C SER A 154 20.23 -3.01 -14.66
N LYS A 155 20.87 -2.07 -13.99
CA LYS A 155 22.34 -2.07 -13.83
C LYS A 155 22.84 -3.25 -13.01
N GLU A 156 22.01 -3.86 -12.19
CA GLU A 156 22.34 -5.06 -11.42
C GLU A 156 22.02 -6.38 -12.16
N GLY A 157 21.19 -6.31 -13.20
CA GLY A 157 20.71 -7.50 -13.90
C GLY A 157 21.53 -7.86 -15.14
N PRO A 158 21.50 -9.13 -15.57
CA PRO A 158 22.10 -9.56 -16.83
C PRO A 158 21.32 -9.12 -18.06
N TYR A 159 20.11 -8.57 -17.89
CA TYR A 159 19.18 -8.17 -18.92
C TYR A 159 19.20 -6.66 -19.19
N ASN A 160 20.39 -6.06 -19.18
CA ASN A 160 20.55 -4.70 -19.63
C ASN A 160 20.48 -4.63 -21.15
N SER A 161 19.57 -3.86 -21.70
CA SER A 161 19.29 -3.75 -23.13
C SER A 161 20.31 -2.88 -23.91
N GLY A 162 21.53 -2.75 -23.41
CA GLY A 162 22.61 -2.04 -24.08
C GLY A 162 22.78 -0.60 -23.63
N LYS A 163 22.21 -0.20 -22.50
CA LYS A 163 22.46 1.11 -21.88
C LYS A 163 23.96 1.25 -21.57
N VAL A 164 24.55 2.34 -22.04
CA VAL A 164 25.94 2.70 -21.72
C VAL A 164 25.91 3.61 -20.51
N TYR A 165 26.61 3.21 -19.47
CA TYR A 165 26.78 4.04 -18.25
C TYR A 165 27.97 4.98 -18.40
N GLU A 166 27.95 6.10 -17.67
CA GLU A 166 28.98 7.13 -17.72
C GLU A 166 30.40 6.58 -17.56
N ASN A 167 30.58 5.59 -16.70
CA ASN A 167 31.85 4.93 -16.44
C ASN A 167 32.03 3.60 -17.20
N GLY A 168 31.25 3.37 -18.25
CA GLY A 168 31.27 2.15 -19.04
C GLY A 168 30.49 0.98 -18.42
N ASN A 169 30.90 -0.23 -18.75
CA ASN A 169 30.26 -1.43 -18.28
C ASN A 169 30.51 -1.65 -16.78
N MET A 170 29.48 -1.97 -16.01
CA MET A 170 29.57 -2.22 -14.57
C MET A 170 30.26 -3.58 -14.22
N GLY A 171 30.79 -4.29 -15.20
CA GLY A 171 31.49 -5.56 -14.99
C GLY A 171 30.56 -6.73 -14.72
N HIS A 172 30.96 -7.60 -13.77
CA HIS A 172 30.14 -8.74 -13.37
C HIS A 172 28.83 -8.28 -12.77
N ARG A 173 27.75 -8.97 -13.16
CA ARG A 173 26.41 -8.75 -12.64
C ARG A 173 25.86 -10.05 -12.07
N PRO A 174 25.09 -10.00 -10.98
CA PRO A 174 24.46 -11.19 -10.45
C PRO A 174 23.46 -11.78 -11.47
N PRO A 175 23.27 -13.09 -11.50
CA PRO A 175 22.19 -13.71 -12.28
C PRO A 175 20.83 -13.25 -11.76
N VAL A 176 19.78 -13.48 -12.54
CA VAL A 176 18.40 -13.26 -12.10
C VAL A 176 18.16 -13.94 -10.75
N LYS A 177 17.60 -13.22 -9.78
CA LYS A 177 17.45 -13.64 -8.38
C LYS A 177 18.76 -13.88 -7.61
N GLY A 178 19.89 -13.43 -8.12
CA GLY A 178 21.21 -13.60 -7.48
C GLY A 178 21.70 -12.42 -6.66
N GLY A 179 20.89 -11.34 -6.51
CA GLY A 179 21.27 -10.10 -5.86
C GLY A 179 21.14 -10.06 -4.34
N TYR A 180 20.81 -11.18 -3.68
CA TYR A 180 20.48 -11.20 -2.27
C TYR A 180 21.69 -11.04 -1.33
N PHE A 181 22.81 -11.74 -1.62
CA PHE A 181 24.01 -11.75 -0.78
C PHE A 181 25.23 -10.95 -1.27
N PRO A 182 25.31 -10.47 -2.51
CA PRO A 182 26.51 -9.77 -2.96
C PRO A 182 26.87 -8.60 -2.04
N VAL A 183 28.17 -8.31 -1.99
CA VAL A 183 28.68 -7.10 -1.34
C VAL A 183 29.08 -6.07 -2.40
N PRO A 184 29.21 -4.78 -2.07
CA PRO A 184 29.78 -3.80 -2.98
C PRO A 184 31.17 -4.21 -3.49
N PRO A 185 31.54 -3.95 -4.75
CA PRO A 185 30.79 -3.16 -5.75
C PRO A 185 29.81 -3.96 -6.59
N VAL A 186 29.64 -5.27 -6.39
CA VAL A 186 28.66 -6.10 -7.11
C VAL A 186 27.23 -5.67 -6.73
N ASP A 187 27.00 -5.49 -5.44
CA ASP A 187 25.79 -4.82 -4.94
C ASP A 187 25.91 -3.32 -5.14
N SER A 188 25.23 -2.76 -6.14
CA SER A 188 25.18 -1.34 -6.42
C SER A 188 24.01 -0.60 -5.78
N GLU A 189 23.12 -1.33 -5.06
CA GLU A 189 21.91 -0.79 -4.48
C GLU A 189 21.87 -0.86 -2.94
N GLN A 190 23.05 -1.01 -2.30
CA GLN A 190 23.14 -1.11 -0.85
C GLN A 190 22.48 0.06 -0.12
N ASP A 191 22.64 1.28 -0.63
CA ASP A 191 22.12 2.50 0.00
C ASP A 191 20.58 2.64 -0.12
N MET A 192 19.96 1.85 -0.99
CA MET A 192 18.52 1.85 -1.15
C MET A 192 17.82 0.89 -0.16
N ARG A 193 18.51 -0.12 0.32
CA ARG A 193 17.98 -1.18 1.20
C ARG A 193 18.02 -0.83 2.69
#